data_2284266eb73131c6adf9592f6603c0eb
#
_entry.id   2284266eb73131c6adf9592f6603c0eb
#
_cell.length_a   1.000
_cell.length_b   1.000
_cell.length_c   1.000
_cell.angle_alpha   90.00
_cell.angle_beta   90.00
_cell.angle_gamma   90.00
#
_symmetry.space_group_name_H-M   'P 1'
#
loop_
_entity.id
_entity.type
_entity.pdbx_description
1 polymer ?
#
loop_
_entity_poly.entity_id
_entity_poly.type
_entity_poly.pdbx_seq_one_letter_code
_entity_poly.pdbx_strand_id
1 'polypeptide(L)'
;MATYHGYISVPHSSYEEWKSNTLGNSYDVDNFPAYNPYQCWDYCALLWRQYGLTLVTKPGGGGAIDCWSISRYANARPPFTSYTSLSGIKKGDILVFRAYFGWVGTAGHIGLAATDYSGRNISRNLIKVLGQNQAGSSKVNIVEYPLNAVVGYFRNTKWTDTPSPTPTPTPTTTKRDNFPWPVAWKHWPNFKRK
;
A
#
# COMPACT_ATOMS: atom_id res chain seq x y z
N MET A 1 19.53 -7.14 -2.97
CA MET A 1 18.18 -6.57 -3.09
C MET A 1 17.47 -7.34 -4.18
N ALA A 2 16.37 -8.00 -3.88
CA ALA A 2 15.63 -8.72 -4.90
C ALA A 2 14.85 -7.72 -5.76
N THR A 3 15.29 -7.53 -7.00
CA THR A 3 14.51 -6.81 -8.01
C THR A 3 13.47 -7.79 -8.53
N TYR A 4 12.24 -7.64 -8.11
CA TYR A 4 11.15 -8.47 -8.62
C TYR A 4 10.75 -7.95 -10.00
N HIS A 5 11.15 -8.63 -11.06
CA HIS A 5 10.50 -8.53 -12.36
C HIS A 5 9.13 -9.22 -12.20
N GLY A 6 8.14 -8.45 -11.85
CA GLY A 6 6.80 -8.67 -11.46
C GLY A 6 6.02 -9.85 -12.02
N TYR A 7 6.11 -11.02 -11.41
CA TYR A 7 5.07 -12.03 -11.56
C TYR A 7 4.52 -12.38 -10.18
N ILE A 8 3.31 -11.93 -9.90
CA ILE A 8 2.54 -12.44 -8.76
C ILE A 8 1.62 -13.50 -9.33
N SER A 9 1.88 -14.76 -9.00
CA SER A 9 1.24 -15.93 -9.63
C SER A 9 -0.21 -16.16 -9.16
N VAL A 10 -0.66 -15.46 -8.12
CA VAL A 10 -2.02 -15.62 -7.55
C VAL A 10 -2.58 -14.25 -7.21
N PRO A 11 -3.83 -13.94 -7.62
CA PRO A 11 -4.48 -12.69 -7.23
C PRO A 11 -4.64 -12.60 -5.71
N HIS A 12 -4.21 -11.50 -5.12
CA HIS A 12 -4.44 -11.22 -3.72
C HIS A 12 -5.93 -10.96 -3.49
N SER A 13 -6.42 -11.44 -2.36
CA SER A 13 -7.85 -11.36 -2.01
C SER A 13 -8.23 -10.07 -1.30
N SER A 14 -7.25 -9.31 -0.83
CA SER A 14 -7.45 -8.09 -0.04
C SER A 14 -6.33 -7.08 -0.19
N TYR A 15 -6.61 -5.83 0.19
CA TYR A 15 -5.59 -4.79 0.30
C TYR A 15 -4.51 -5.13 1.32
N GLU A 16 -4.85 -5.72 2.45
CA GLU A 16 -3.85 -6.02 3.50
C GLU A 16 -2.87 -7.10 3.04
N GLU A 17 -3.35 -8.09 2.33
CA GLU A 17 -2.50 -9.11 1.72
C GLU A 17 -1.58 -8.49 0.66
N TRP A 18 -2.12 -7.66 -0.22
CA TRP A 18 -1.36 -6.91 -1.20
C TRP A 18 -0.27 -6.06 -0.55
N LYS A 19 -0.63 -5.26 0.45
CA LYS A 19 0.30 -4.41 1.18
C LYS A 19 1.40 -5.21 1.86
N SER A 20 1.07 -6.30 2.57
CA SER A 20 2.05 -7.10 3.31
C SER A 20 3.09 -7.73 2.40
N ASN A 21 2.70 -8.09 1.17
CA ASN A 21 3.57 -8.72 0.20
C ASN A 21 4.39 -7.73 -0.64
N THR A 22 3.97 -6.47 -0.69
CA THR A 22 4.59 -5.48 -1.59
C THR A 22 5.37 -4.38 -0.87
N LEU A 23 5.03 -4.05 0.37
CA LEU A 23 5.67 -2.97 1.12
C LEU A 23 7.19 -3.18 1.25
N GLY A 24 7.96 -2.15 0.95
CA GLY A 24 9.42 -2.19 1.00
C GLY A 24 10.11 -2.83 -0.20
N ASN A 25 9.36 -3.42 -1.13
CA ASN A 25 9.88 -3.97 -2.39
C ASN A 25 9.85 -2.92 -3.52
N SER A 26 10.51 -3.22 -4.64
CA SER A 26 10.47 -2.43 -5.87
C SER A 26 10.03 -3.30 -7.03
N TYR A 27 9.20 -2.75 -7.90
CA TYR A 27 8.63 -3.47 -9.04
C TYR A 27 8.91 -2.71 -10.34
N ASP A 28 9.35 -3.43 -11.35
CA ASP A 28 9.54 -2.97 -12.72
C ASP A 28 8.77 -3.93 -13.63
N VAL A 29 7.67 -3.46 -14.15
CA VAL A 29 6.70 -4.29 -14.88
C VAL A 29 6.92 -4.22 -16.37
N ASP A 30 7.36 -3.10 -16.89
CA ASP A 30 7.56 -2.89 -18.32
C ASP A 30 9.00 -3.13 -18.77
N ASN A 31 9.91 -3.35 -17.81
CA ASN A 31 11.34 -3.55 -18.07
C ASN A 31 11.92 -2.39 -18.93
N PHE A 32 11.49 -1.17 -18.64
CA PHE A 32 11.91 0.00 -19.40
C PHE A 32 13.16 0.65 -18.76
N PRO A 33 14.37 0.24 -19.16
CA PRO A 33 15.60 0.60 -18.45
C PRO A 33 15.99 2.06 -18.62
N ALA A 34 15.37 2.80 -19.55
CA ALA A 34 15.95 4.05 -20.04
C ALA A 34 15.70 5.27 -19.14
N TYR A 35 14.65 5.30 -18.30
CA TYR A 35 14.29 6.55 -17.63
C TYR A 35 13.92 6.47 -16.16
N ASN A 36 13.47 5.36 -15.65
CA ASN A 36 13.18 5.11 -14.23
C ASN A 36 12.54 3.73 -14.08
N PRO A 37 13.28 2.70 -13.73
CA PRO A 37 12.79 1.31 -13.75
C PRO A 37 11.73 1.00 -12.68
N TYR A 38 11.40 1.93 -11.79
CA TYR A 38 10.53 1.67 -10.65
C TYR A 38 9.49 2.78 -10.51
N GLN A 39 8.61 2.91 -11.49
CA GLN A 39 7.62 3.99 -11.51
C GLN A 39 6.38 3.65 -10.66
N CYS A 40 5.62 4.67 -10.31
CA CYS A 40 4.34 4.51 -9.64
C CYS A 40 3.34 3.70 -10.50
N TRP A 41 3.47 3.81 -11.82
CA TRP A 41 2.68 3.06 -12.78
C TRP A 41 2.97 1.55 -12.69
N ASP A 42 4.24 1.14 -12.61
CA ASP A 42 4.65 -0.27 -12.52
C ASP A 42 3.95 -0.98 -11.37
N TYR A 43 3.96 -0.35 -10.22
CA TYR A 43 3.33 -0.90 -9.02
C TYR A 43 1.82 -1.12 -9.20
N CYS A 44 1.13 -0.16 -9.81
CA CYS A 44 -0.30 -0.30 -10.08
C CYS A 44 -0.58 -1.23 -11.25
N ALA A 45 0.26 -1.24 -12.30
CA ALA A 45 0.12 -2.15 -13.43
C ALA A 45 0.24 -3.61 -13.01
N LEU A 46 1.06 -3.90 -12.00
CA LEU A 46 1.16 -5.22 -11.40
C LEU A 46 -0.20 -5.72 -10.89
N LEU A 47 -1.02 -4.83 -10.31
CA LEU A 47 -2.36 -5.18 -9.83
C LEU A 47 -3.31 -5.54 -10.98
N TRP A 48 -3.27 -4.81 -12.12
CA TRP A 48 -4.05 -5.19 -13.30
C TRP A 48 -3.62 -6.53 -13.88
N ARG A 49 -2.31 -6.80 -13.90
CA ARG A 49 -1.75 -8.07 -14.39
C ARG A 49 -2.23 -9.29 -13.60
N GLN A 50 -2.54 -9.17 -12.31
CA GLN A 50 -3.12 -10.26 -11.51
C GLN A 50 -4.44 -10.79 -12.08
N TYR A 51 -5.14 -9.97 -12.84
CA TYR A 51 -6.42 -10.31 -13.47
C TYR A 51 -6.31 -10.52 -14.97
N GLY A 52 -5.08 -10.69 -15.49
CA GLY A 52 -4.83 -10.84 -16.94
C GLY A 52 -5.11 -9.55 -17.73
N LEU A 53 -5.13 -8.39 -17.06
CA LEU A 53 -5.39 -7.10 -17.66
C LEU A 53 -4.09 -6.28 -17.78
N THR A 54 -4.13 -5.25 -18.62
CA THR A 54 -3.08 -4.25 -18.75
C THR A 54 -3.61 -2.89 -18.27
N LEU A 55 -2.88 -2.23 -17.38
CA LEU A 55 -3.13 -0.82 -17.05
C LEU A 55 -2.59 0.05 -18.19
N VAL A 56 -3.49 0.74 -18.87
CA VAL A 56 -3.19 1.54 -20.06
C VAL A 56 -3.07 3.01 -19.69
N THR A 57 -2.05 3.70 -20.21
CA THR A 57 -1.92 5.15 -20.16
C THR A 57 -2.55 5.79 -21.38
N LYS A 58 -1.77 6.01 -22.45
CA LYS A 58 -2.23 6.45 -23.76
C LYS A 58 -1.43 5.74 -24.86
N PRO A 59 -1.92 5.70 -26.12
CA PRO A 59 -1.15 5.22 -27.25
C PRO A 59 0.21 5.94 -27.35
N GLY A 60 1.29 5.17 -27.50
CA GLY A 60 2.66 5.72 -27.60
C GLY A 60 3.31 6.07 -26.26
N GLY A 61 2.71 5.71 -25.14
CA GLY A 61 3.22 5.97 -23.79
C GLY A 61 2.69 7.25 -23.17
N GLY A 62 2.68 7.35 -21.85
CA GLY A 62 2.15 8.50 -21.13
C GLY A 62 2.43 8.46 -19.63
N GLY A 63 2.01 9.52 -18.94
CA GLY A 63 2.11 9.61 -17.48
C GLY A 63 1.02 8.83 -16.76
N ALA A 64 1.16 8.70 -15.44
CA ALA A 64 0.17 8.06 -14.59
C ALA A 64 -1.21 8.74 -14.67
N ILE A 65 -1.25 10.07 -14.88
CA ILE A 65 -2.51 10.82 -15.07
C ILE A 65 -3.29 10.33 -16.29
N ASP A 66 -2.62 9.84 -17.32
CA ASP A 66 -3.27 9.40 -18.58
C ASP A 66 -4.05 8.09 -18.38
N CYS A 67 -3.75 7.32 -17.31
CA CYS A 67 -4.59 6.18 -16.91
C CYS A 67 -6.03 6.61 -16.63
N TRP A 68 -6.23 7.87 -16.26
CA TRP A 68 -7.54 8.45 -15.98
C TRP A 68 -8.03 9.36 -17.09
N SER A 69 -7.25 10.36 -17.47
CA SER A 69 -7.69 11.42 -18.40
C SER A 69 -7.98 10.89 -19.80
N ILE A 70 -7.27 9.86 -20.26
CA ILE A 70 -7.37 9.31 -21.61
C ILE A 70 -7.94 7.88 -21.59
N SER A 71 -7.43 7.05 -20.69
CA SER A 71 -7.68 5.58 -20.73
C SER A 71 -8.60 5.08 -19.61
N ARG A 72 -9.34 5.97 -18.94
CA ARG A 72 -10.22 5.61 -17.83
C ARG A 72 -11.13 4.42 -18.13
N TYR A 73 -11.84 4.46 -19.27
CA TYR A 73 -12.78 3.41 -19.64
C TYR A 73 -12.10 2.13 -20.07
N ALA A 74 -10.91 2.21 -20.66
CA ALA A 74 -10.10 1.03 -21.00
C ALA A 74 -9.58 0.34 -19.73
N ASN A 75 -9.32 1.10 -18.66
CA ASN A 75 -8.83 0.59 -17.38
C ASN A 75 -9.97 0.13 -16.44
N ALA A 76 -11.18 0.67 -16.60
CA ALA A 76 -12.36 0.30 -15.81
C ALA A 76 -13.02 -0.99 -16.33
N ARG A 77 -12.25 -2.09 -16.38
CA ARG A 77 -12.73 -3.43 -16.75
C ARG A 77 -12.81 -4.30 -15.49
N PRO A 78 -13.79 -5.18 -15.38
CA PRO A 78 -13.88 -6.08 -14.24
C PRO A 78 -12.54 -6.78 -13.95
N PRO A 79 -12.07 -6.79 -12.70
CA PRO A 79 -12.80 -6.38 -11.49
C PRO A 79 -12.70 -4.89 -11.14
N PHE A 80 -12.14 -4.03 -12.00
CA PHE A 80 -11.95 -2.62 -11.70
C PHE A 80 -13.15 -1.77 -12.15
N THR A 81 -13.63 -0.91 -11.25
CA THR A 81 -14.69 0.07 -11.53
C THR A 81 -14.18 1.47 -11.23
N SER A 82 -14.44 2.46 -12.10
CA SER A 82 -13.96 3.83 -11.92
C SER A 82 -14.99 4.73 -11.24
N TYR A 83 -14.51 5.65 -10.38
CA TYR A 83 -15.32 6.58 -9.61
C TYR A 83 -14.72 7.98 -9.65
N THR A 84 -15.58 9.01 -9.77
CA THR A 84 -15.20 10.43 -9.75
C THR A 84 -15.45 11.10 -8.41
N SER A 85 -16.43 10.60 -7.62
CA SER A 85 -16.75 11.16 -6.31
C SER A 85 -15.74 10.71 -5.26
N LEU A 86 -14.97 11.65 -4.71
CA LEU A 86 -13.92 11.34 -3.73
C LEU A 86 -14.46 10.97 -2.34
N SER A 87 -15.73 11.27 -2.06
CA SER A 87 -16.34 10.98 -0.74
C SER A 87 -16.47 9.49 -0.41
N GLY A 88 -16.37 8.64 -1.43
CA GLY A 88 -16.49 7.19 -1.29
C GLY A 88 -15.16 6.43 -1.32
N ILE A 89 -14.01 7.11 -1.26
CA ILE A 89 -12.71 6.44 -1.29
C ILE A 89 -12.57 5.50 -0.09
N LYS A 90 -12.20 4.26 -0.38
CA LYS A 90 -11.90 3.22 0.61
C LYS A 90 -10.44 2.81 0.51
N LYS A 91 -9.94 2.25 1.58
CA LYS A 91 -8.64 1.58 1.60
C LYS A 91 -8.57 0.52 0.47
N GLY A 92 -7.46 0.55 -0.29
CA GLY A 92 -7.28 -0.29 -1.46
C GLY A 92 -7.76 0.31 -2.78
N ASP A 93 -8.51 1.42 -2.78
CA ASP A 93 -8.83 2.12 -4.03
C ASP A 93 -7.57 2.68 -4.68
N ILE A 94 -7.46 2.54 -5.99
CA ILE A 94 -6.33 3.01 -6.77
C ILE A 94 -6.58 4.45 -7.19
N LEU A 95 -5.90 5.37 -6.52
CA LEU A 95 -6.05 6.82 -6.71
C LEU A 95 -5.17 7.29 -7.86
N VAL A 96 -5.74 8.13 -8.73
CA VAL A 96 -4.98 8.82 -9.78
C VAL A 96 -4.91 10.30 -9.44
N PHE A 97 -3.70 10.85 -9.50
CA PHE A 97 -3.40 12.22 -9.12
C PHE A 97 -3.05 13.06 -10.34
N ARG A 98 -3.48 14.33 -10.31
CA ARG A 98 -3.12 15.31 -11.35
C ARG A 98 -1.61 15.54 -11.39
N ALA A 99 -1.17 16.09 -12.52
CA ALA A 99 0.19 16.63 -12.66
C ALA A 99 0.41 17.89 -11.80
N TYR A 100 1.69 18.21 -11.56
CA TYR A 100 2.13 19.46 -10.93
C TYR A 100 1.53 19.76 -9.57
N PHE A 101 1.58 18.83 -8.64
CA PHE A 101 1.30 19.11 -7.23
C PHE A 101 2.46 18.62 -6.36
N GLY A 102 2.85 19.44 -5.38
CA GLY A 102 4.02 19.12 -4.54
C GLY A 102 5.26 18.80 -5.39
N TRP A 103 5.82 17.61 -5.19
CA TRP A 103 6.98 17.12 -5.94
C TRP A 103 6.60 16.27 -7.19
N VAL A 104 5.31 16.10 -7.46
CA VAL A 104 4.83 15.34 -8.61
C VAL A 104 4.96 16.19 -9.88
N GLY A 105 5.65 15.64 -10.90
CA GLY A 105 5.87 16.30 -12.18
C GLY A 105 4.70 16.18 -13.16
N THR A 106 5.01 16.33 -14.44
CA THR A 106 4.04 16.31 -15.57
C THR A 106 3.29 14.99 -15.69
N ALA A 107 3.90 13.89 -15.28
CA ALA A 107 3.31 12.55 -15.41
C ALA A 107 2.14 12.29 -14.45
N GLY A 108 1.92 13.14 -13.44
CA GLY A 108 1.01 12.83 -12.35
C GLY A 108 1.54 11.71 -11.46
N HIS A 109 0.65 11.12 -10.68
CA HIS A 109 0.99 9.99 -9.81
C HIS A 109 -0.18 9.00 -9.73
N ILE A 110 0.10 7.74 -9.35
CA ILE A 110 -0.89 6.70 -9.11
C ILE A 110 -0.44 5.82 -7.95
N GLY A 111 -1.39 5.43 -7.09
CA GLY A 111 -1.11 4.59 -5.92
C GLY A 111 -2.39 4.19 -5.21
N LEU A 112 -2.31 3.35 -4.19
CA LEU A 112 -3.47 2.81 -3.48
C LEU A 112 -3.76 3.62 -2.22
N ALA A 113 -5.02 3.93 -1.95
CA ALA A 113 -5.45 4.50 -0.68
C ALA A 113 -5.07 3.54 0.46
N ALA A 114 -4.28 4.02 1.41
CA ALA A 114 -3.87 3.24 2.57
C ALA A 114 -4.85 3.35 3.76
N THR A 115 -5.85 4.23 3.64
CA THR A 115 -6.91 4.46 4.62
C THR A 115 -8.21 4.79 3.90
N ASP A 116 -9.34 4.55 4.58
CA ASP A 116 -10.62 5.06 4.13
C ASP A 116 -10.67 6.58 4.24
N TYR A 117 -11.36 7.21 3.30
CA TYR A 117 -11.71 8.61 3.40
C TYR A 117 -13.04 8.76 4.15
N SER A 118 -12.99 9.13 5.41
CA SER A 118 -14.18 9.24 6.26
C SER A 118 -14.88 10.60 6.22
N GLY A 119 -14.45 11.51 5.38
CA GLY A 119 -15.00 12.88 5.34
C GLY A 119 -14.77 13.71 6.63
N ARG A 120 -14.46 13.05 7.74
CA ARG A 120 -14.26 13.67 9.06
C ARG A 120 -12.81 14.03 9.36
N ASN A 121 -11.85 13.43 8.67
CA ASN A 121 -10.41 13.72 8.85
C ASN A 121 -9.95 14.89 7.97
N ILE A 122 -10.84 15.83 7.68
CA ILE A 122 -10.63 16.94 6.74
C ILE A 122 -9.69 18.03 7.33
N SER A 123 -9.27 17.93 8.57
CA SER A 123 -8.42 18.98 9.17
C SER A 123 -7.12 19.26 8.40
N ARG A 124 -6.66 18.32 7.58
CA ARG A 124 -5.49 18.53 6.69
C ARG A 124 -5.76 18.21 5.22
N ASN A 125 -6.95 17.73 4.85
CA ASN A 125 -7.28 17.36 3.49
C ASN A 125 -6.22 16.43 2.82
N LEU A 126 -5.64 15.50 3.62
CA LEU A 126 -4.61 14.58 3.20
C LEU A 126 -5.15 13.15 3.17
N ILE A 127 -4.60 12.34 2.26
CA ILE A 127 -4.86 10.91 2.18
C ILE A 127 -3.54 10.14 2.17
N LYS A 128 -3.45 9.05 2.94
CA LYS A 128 -2.30 8.15 2.91
C LYS A 128 -2.36 7.26 1.68
N VAL A 129 -1.24 7.15 0.98
CA VAL A 129 -1.13 6.41 -0.29
C VAL A 129 0.01 5.41 -0.20
N LEU A 130 -0.30 4.15 -0.43
CA LEU A 130 0.64 3.07 -0.66
C LEU A 130 1.03 3.10 -2.14
N GLY A 131 2.29 3.35 -2.44
CA GLY A 131 2.76 3.47 -3.82
C GLY A 131 4.25 3.36 -3.94
N GLN A 132 4.73 3.40 -5.17
CA GLN A 132 6.13 3.32 -5.55
C GLN A 132 6.56 4.62 -6.22
N ASN A 133 7.87 4.90 -6.23
CA ASN A 133 8.43 6.13 -6.77
C ASN A 133 7.82 7.39 -6.14
N GLN A 134 7.80 7.42 -4.81
CA GLN A 134 7.25 8.53 -4.04
C GLN A 134 8.17 8.89 -2.86
N ALA A 135 8.21 10.18 -2.50
CA ALA A 135 9.08 10.74 -1.47
C ALA A 135 10.58 10.35 -1.65
N GLY A 136 11.05 10.33 -2.91
CA GLY A 136 12.44 9.99 -3.23
C GLY A 136 12.80 8.51 -3.10
N SER A 137 11.82 7.62 -2.92
CA SER A 137 12.03 6.18 -2.79
C SER A 137 11.51 5.42 -4.01
N SER A 138 12.33 4.55 -4.58
CA SER A 138 11.92 3.56 -5.58
C SER A 138 11.16 2.37 -4.98
N LYS A 139 11.15 2.25 -3.65
CA LYS A 139 10.44 1.18 -2.95
C LYS A 139 8.99 1.57 -2.68
N VAL A 140 8.12 0.56 -2.65
CA VAL A 140 6.75 0.72 -2.16
C VAL A 140 6.78 1.19 -0.71
N ASN A 141 6.17 2.33 -0.46
CA ASN A 141 6.07 2.96 0.87
C ASN A 141 4.71 3.64 1.04
N ILE A 142 4.45 4.25 2.18
CA ILE A 142 3.22 5.01 2.44
C ILE A 142 3.59 6.47 2.63
N VAL A 143 2.94 7.34 1.83
CA VAL A 143 3.13 8.80 1.84
C VAL A 143 1.78 9.50 1.91
N GLU A 144 1.72 10.67 2.54
CA GLU A 144 0.51 11.51 2.57
C GLU A 144 0.48 12.46 1.38
N TYR A 145 -0.67 12.53 0.72
CA TYR A 145 -0.93 13.40 -0.43
C TYR A 145 -2.15 14.28 -0.22
N PRO A 146 -2.19 15.48 -0.83
CA PRO A 146 -3.39 16.29 -0.85
C PRO A 146 -4.54 15.59 -1.56
N LEU A 147 -5.69 15.44 -0.89
CA LEU A 147 -6.86 14.81 -1.48
C LEU A 147 -7.39 15.55 -2.70
N ASN A 148 -7.26 16.89 -2.73
CA ASN A 148 -7.69 17.73 -3.86
C ASN A 148 -6.80 17.54 -5.11
N ALA A 149 -5.70 16.79 -5.01
CA ALA A 149 -4.90 16.41 -6.17
C ALA A 149 -5.43 15.13 -6.84
N VAL A 150 -6.32 14.37 -6.19
CA VAL A 150 -6.94 13.17 -6.75
C VAL A 150 -7.97 13.59 -7.80
N VAL A 151 -7.84 13.04 -9.02
CA VAL A 151 -8.78 13.29 -10.14
C VAL A 151 -9.87 12.22 -10.23
N GLY A 152 -9.65 11.07 -9.61
CA GLY A 152 -10.57 9.95 -9.53
C GLY A 152 -9.85 8.69 -9.10
N TYR A 153 -10.57 7.58 -9.02
CA TYR A 153 -9.99 6.31 -8.58
C TYR A 153 -10.66 5.10 -9.23
N PHE A 154 -9.93 3.99 -9.21
CA PHE A 154 -10.46 2.68 -9.55
C PHE A 154 -10.60 1.84 -8.29
N ARG A 155 -11.64 1.04 -8.20
CA ARG A 155 -11.88 0.08 -7.13
C ARG A 155 -11.80 -1.34 -7.65
N ASN A 156 -11.01 -2.17 -7.00
CA ASN A 156 -11.00 -3.60 -7.22
C ASN A 156 -12.17 -4.24 -6.46
N THR A 157 -13.20 -4.65 -7.18
CA THR A 157 -14.43 -5.23 -6.60
C THR A 157 -14.26 -6.68 -6.12
N LYS A 158 -13.11 -7.30 -6.38
CA LYS A 158 -12.77 -8.64 -5.89
C LYS A 158 -12.10 -8.61 -4.51
N TRP A 159 -11.58 -7.46 -4.10
CA TRP A 159 -11.03 -7.34 -2.76
C TRP A 159 -12.16 -7.27 -1.74
N THR A 160 -12.10 -8.15 -0.77
CA THR A 160 -13.02 -8.13 0.36
C THR A 160 -12.43 -7.25 1.45
N ASP A 161 -13.28 -6.40 2.06
CA ASP A 161 -12.90 -5.57 3.21
C ASP A 161 -12.71 -6.41 4.50
N THR A 162 -12.68 -7.74 4.37
CA THR A 162 -12.45 -8.63 5.51
C THR A 162 -11.03 -8.39 6.03
N PRO A 163 -10.87 -7.93 7.27
CA PRO A 163 -9.55 -7.83 7.84
C PRO A 163 -8.93 -9.23 7.80
N SER A 164 -7.70 -9.31 7.25
CA SER A 164 -6.90 -10.52 7.35
C SER A 164 -6.92 -10.96 8.82
N PRO A 165 -7.18 -12.22 9.13
CA PRO A 165 -7.18 -12.67 10.53
C PRO A 165 -5.86 -12.21 11.14
N THR A 166 -5.94 -11.41 12.19
CA THR A 166 -4.79 -11.01 12.98
C THR A 166 -4.03 -12.29 13.27
N PRO A 167 -2.74 -12.41 12.92
CA PRO A 167 -1.99 -13.62 13.23
C PRO A 167 -2.18 -13.90 14.71
N THR A 168 -2.83 -15.00 15.02
CA THR A 168 -2.98 -15.47 16.39
C THR A 168 -1.57 -15.52 16.96
N PRO A 169 -1.26 -14.78 18.04
CA PRO A 169 0.08 -14.83 18.61
C PRO A 169 0.40 -16.28 18.86
N THR A 170 1.42 -16.77 18.17
CA THR A 170 1.96 -18.12 18.43
C THR A 170 2.22 -18.16 19.92
N PRO A 171 1.62 -19.11 20.67
CA PRO A 171 1.86 -19.20 22.10
C PRO A 171 3.37 -19.36 22.27
N THR A 172 4.00 -18.32 22.78
CA THR A 172 5.39 -18.38 23.20
C THR A 172 5.39 -19.40 24.32
N THR A 173 5.82 -20.61 24.02
CA THR A 173 6.17 -21.58 25.04
C THR A 173 7.33 -20.98 25.82
N THR A 174 7.01 -20.16 26.80
CA THR A 174 7.94 -19.86 27.87
C THR A 174 8.23 -21.22 28.50
N LYS A 175 9.38 -21.80 28.13
CA LYS A 175 9.99 -22.79 28.99
C LYS A 175 9.97 -22.15 30.38
N ARG A 176 9.14 -22.69 31.27
CA ARG A 176 9.31 -22.45 32.70
C ARG A 176 10.69 -23.02 33.01
N ASP A 177 11.70 -22.16 32.96
CA ASP A 177 12.94 -22.48 33.60
C ASP A 177 12.56 -22.76 35.05
N ASN A 178 12.73 -24.01 35.45
CA ASN A 178 12.67 -24.42 36.83
C ASN A 178 13.78 -23.65 37.56
N PHE A 179 13.46 -22.44 38.00
CA PHE A 179 14.28 -21.71 38.94
C PHE A 179 14.21 -22.49 40.23
N PRO A 180 15.29 -23.18 40.65
CA PRO A 180 15.36 -23.74 41.97
C PRO A 180 15.40 -22.55 42.93
N TRP A 181 14.30 -22.34 43.65
CA TRP A 181 14.28 -21.40 44.75
C TRP A 181 15.36 -21.83 45.73
N PRO A 182 16.39 -21.03 46.02
CA PRO A 182 17.27 -21.35 47.12
C PRO A 182 16.47 -21.20 48.40
N VAL A 183 16.27 -22.32 49.08
CA VAL A 183 15.76 -22.37 50.45
C VAL A 183 16.83 -21.76 51.34
N ALA A 184 16.80 -20.47 51.54
CA ALA A 184 17.67 -19.77 52.47
C ALA A 184 16.93 -18.65 53.20
N TRP A 185 15.87 -19.04 53.90
CA TRP A 185 15.28 -18.23 54.95
C TRP A 185 15.66 -18.75 56.31
N LYS A 186 16.96 -18.81 56.64
CA LYS A 186 17.46 -18.98 57.99
C LYS A 186 18.59 -17.99 58.19
N HIS A 187 18.31 -17.03 59.04
CA HIS A 187 19.17 -16.00 59.65
C HIS A 187 18.86 -14.58 59.22
N TRP A 188 17.77 -14.03 59.78
CA TRP A 188 17.69 -12.60 59.97
C TRP A 188 17.91 -12.31 61.44
N PRO A 189 18.97 -11.54 61.83
CA PRO A 189 19.20 -11.14 63.19
C PRO A 189 18.18 -10.07 63.63
N ASN A 190 17.71 -10.22 64.87
CA ASN A 190 16.82 -9.32 65.58
C ASN A 190 17.33 -7.85 65.55
N PHE A 191 16.65 -6.98 64.83
CA PHE A 191 16.80 -5.55 65.10
C PHE A 191 15.97 -5.15 66.31
N LYS A 192 16.66 -4.87 67.48
CA LYS A 192 16.07 -4.19 68.60
C LYS A 192 15.87 -2.72 68.24
N ARG A 193 14.64 -2.23 68.33
CA ARG A 193 14.34 -0.79 68.34
C ARG A 193 14.82 -0.20 69.68
N LYS A 194 15.54 0.92 69.61
CA LYS A 194 15.65 1.93 70.64
C LYS A 194 14.82 3.14 70.21
#